data_945f30b974a02ec9101de2b4b22879e6
#
_entry.id   945f30b974a02ec9101de2b4b22879e6
#
_cell.length_a   1.000
_cell.length_b   1.000
_cell.length_c   1.000
_cell.angle_alpha   90.00
_cell.angle_beta   90.00
_cell.angle_gamma   90.00
#
_symmetry.space_group_name_H-M   'P 1'
#
loop_
_entity.id
_entity.type
_entity.pdbx_description
1 polymer ?
#
loop_
_entity_poly.entity_id
_entity_poly.type
_entity_poly.pdbx_seq_one_letter_code
_entity_poly.pdbx_strand_id
1 'polypeptide(L)' 'MSDYPYIYAWGNNTIRAERKGKRCRVVWTGRKNTVAVEFEDGFQMTTSYRALRKANR' A
#
# COMPACT_ATOMS: atom_id res chain seq x y z
N MET A 1 15.03 2.13 10.64
CA MET A 1 14.25 2.54 9.48
C MET A 1 13.34 1.42 9.04
N SER A 2 12.15 1.76 8.60
CA SER A 2 11.22 0.75 8.14
C SER A 2 11.42 0.48 6.65
N ASP A 3 11.33 -0.79 6.26
CA ASP A 3 11.33 -1.15 4.85
C ASP A 3 9.97 -0.94 4.21
N TYR A 4 9.00 -0.47 4.99
CA TYR A 4 7.62 -0.24 4.54
C TYR A 4 7.26 1.22 4.77
N PRO A 5 7.66 2.10 3.83
CA PRO A 5 7.57 3.54 4.06
C PRO A 5 6.18 4.13 3.87
N TYR A 6 5.20 3.33 3.46
CA TYR A 6 3.86 3.83 3.17
C TYR A 6 2.83 3.19 4.07
N ILE A 7 1.72 3.90 4.22
CA ILE A 7 0.52 3.38 4.90
C ILE A 7 -0.60 3.36 3.89
N TYR A 8 -1.28 2.22 3.79
CA TYR A 8 -2.41 2.09 2.89
C TYR A 8 -3.63 2.78 3.48
N ALA A 9 -4.24 3.70 2.72
CA ALA A 9 -5.28 4.57 3.26
C ALA A 9 -6.69 4.27 2.76
N TRP A 10 -6.82 3.44 1.73
CA TRP A 10 -8.15 3.17 1.15
C TRP A 10 -8.80 1.97 1.80
N GLY A 11 -10.14 2.02 1.87
CA GLY A 11 -10.92 0.92 2.43
C GLY A 11 -12.24 0.74 1.71
N ASN A 12 -12.23 0.87 0.37
CA ASN A 12 -13.47 0.90 -0.40
C ASN A 12 -13.96 -0.47 -0.85
N ASN A 13 -13.34 -1.55 -0.38
CA ASN A 13 -13.88 -2.90 -0.52
C ASN A 13 -13.35 -3.73 0.64
N THR A 14 -13.79 -5.00 0.72
CA THR A 14 -13.48 -5.83 1.88
C THR A 14 -11.97 -6.01 2.07
N ILE A 15 -11.27 -6.35 0.99
CA ILE A 15 -9.82 -6.57 1.09
C ILE A 15 -9.11 -5.28 1.47
N ARG A 16 -9.50 -4.18 0.85
CA ARG A 16 -8.84 -2.89 1.12
C ARG A 16 -9.16 -2.41 2.52
N ALA A 17 -10.38 -2.67 3.01
CA ALA A 17 -10.73 -2.27 4.37
C ALA A 17 -9.89 -3.02 5.40
N GLU A 18 -9.59 -4.28 5.15
CA GLU A 18 -8.73 -5.06 6.05
C GLU A 18 -7.31 -4.55 6.06
N ARG A 19 -6.86 -3.94 4.96
CA ARG A 19 -5.49 -3.47 4.83
C ARG A 19 -5.32 -2.01 5.19
N LYS A 20 -6.42 -1.30 5.37
CA LYS A 20 -6.36 0.12 5.69
C LYS A 20 -5.60 0.34 6.99
N GLY A 21 -4.65 1.26 6.94
CA GLY A 21 -3.82 1.58 8.09
C GLY A 21 -2.58 0.72 8.25
N LYS A 22 -2.43 -0.30 7.41
CA LYS A 22 -1.26 -1.17 7.50
C LYS A 22 -0.12 -0.62 6.65
N ARG A 23 1.09 -0.91 7.08
CA ARG A 23 2.28 -0.46 6.36
C ARG A 23 2.53 -1.32 5.14
N CYS A 24 3.04 -0.69 4.09
CA CYS A 24 3.34 -1.38 2.85
C CYS A 24 4.50 -0.68 2.15
N ARG A 25 4.99 -1.33 1.10
CA ARG A 25 6.03 -0.76 0.24
C ARG A 25 5.65 -1.02 -1.21
N VAL A 26 6.11 -0.13 -2.09
CA VAL A 26 5.87 -0.30 -3.52
C VAL A 26 6.93 -1.25 -4.07
N VAL A 27 6.48 -2.31 -4.73
CA VAL A 27 7.38 -3.29 -5.33
C VAL A 27 7.34 -3.24 -6.84
N TRP A 28 6.37 -2.54 -7.43
CA TRP A 28 6.25 -2.43 -8.88
C TRP A 28 5.37 -1.23 -9.21
N THR A 29 5.72 -0.53 -10.27
CA THR A 29 4.91 0.60 -10.74
C THR A 29 4.46 0.33 -12.17
N GLY A 30 3.20 0.62 -12.43
CA GLY A 30 2.63 0.48 -13.76
C GLY A 30 2.29 1.82 -14.36
N ARG A 31 1.31 1.82 -15.25
CA ARG A 31 0.90 3.04 -15.92
C ARG A 31 0.13 3.94 -14.99
N LYS A 32 0.24 5.22 -15.24
CA LYS A 32 -0.46 6.26 -14.48
C LYS A 32 -0.07 6.11 -13.01
N ASN A 33 -1.04 5.97 -12.15
CA ASN A 33 -0.78 5.86 -10.72
C ASN A 33 -0.91 4.44 -10.19
N THR A 34 -0.85 3.45 -11.08
CA THR A 34 -0.99 2.04 -10.67
C THR A 34 0.32 1.55 -10.06
N VAL A 35 0.21 0.95 -8.89
CA VAL A 35 1.37 0.38 -8.20
C VAL A 35 0.99 -0.97 -7.60
N ALA A 36 1.97 -1.85 -7.48
CA ALA A 36 1.82 -3.07 -6.71
C ALA A 36 2.53 -2.86 -5.38
N VAL A 37 1.86 -3.21 -4.30
CA VAL A 37 2.41 -3.02 -2.96
C VAL A 37 2.49 -4.34 -2.23
N GLU A 38 3.44 -4.42 -1.33
CA GLU A 38 3.60 -5.57 -0.46
C GLU A 38 3.50 -5.08 0.98
N PHE A 39 2.69 -5.78 1.78
CA PHE A 39 2.52 -5.47 3.18
C PHE A 39 3.51 -6.26 4.03
N GLU A 40 3.61 -5.90 5.29
CA GLU A 40 4.59 -6.51 6.19
C GLU A 40 4.39 -8.00 6.37
N ASP A 41 3.17 -8.48 6.18
CA ASP A 41 2.87 -9.90 6.29
C ASP A 41 3.08 -10.67 4.99
N GLY A 42 3.60 -10.00 3.96
CA GLY A 42 3.87 -10.64 2.68
C GLY A 42 2.73 -10.58 1.67
N PHE A 43 1.57 -10.07 2.07
CA PHE A 43 0.45 -9.92 1.14
C PHE A 43 0.77 -8.86 0.11
N GLN A 44 0.46 -9.15 -1.15
CA GLN A 44 0.68 -8.21 -2.25
C GLN A 44 -0.62 -7.92 -2.96
N MET A 45 -0.79 -6.67 -3.39
CA MET A 45 -1.95 -6.33 -4.21
C MET A 45 -1.62 -5.11 -5.08
N THR A 46 -2.44 -4.92 -6.11
CA THR A 46 -2.32 -3.77 -6.99
C THR A 46 -3.31 -2.70 -6.55
N THR A 47 -2.86 -1.46 -6.51
CA THR A 47 -3.70 -0.35 -6.08
C THR A 47 -3.22 0.93 -6.78
N SER A 48 -3.82 2.07 -6.43
CA SER A 48 -3.39 3.36 -6.92
C SER A 48 -2.36 3.96 -5.96
N TYR A 49 -1.37 4.64 -6.51
CA TYR A 49 -0.42 5.38 -5.69
C TYR A 49 -1.13 6.37 -4.77
N ARG A 50 -2.29 6.86 -5.20
CA ARG A 50 -3.06 7.80 -4.39
C ARG A 50 -3.60 7.19 -3.11
N ALA A 51 -3.64 5.87 -3.05
CA ALA A 51 -4.08 5.16 -1.83
C ALA A 51 -3.00 5.12 -0.75
N LEU A 52 -1.80 5.58 -1.07
CA LEU A 52 -0.67 5.49 -0.16
C LEU A 52 -0.42 6.82 0.52
N ARG A 53 -0.03 6.74 1.79
CA ARG A 53 0.42 7.90 2.56
C ARG A 53 1.80 7.61 3.10
N LYS A 54 2.66 8.60 3.14
CA LYS A 54 3.97 8.40 3.73
C LYS A 54 3.83 8.14 5.22
N ALA A 55 4.47 7.07 5.66
CA ALA A 55 4.56 6.80 7.07
C ALA A 55 5.67 7.67 7.64
N ASN A 56 5.35 8.51 8.59
CA ASN A 56 6.35 9.37 9.22
C ASN A 56 7.06 8.56 10.27
N ARG A 57 8.20 8.04 9.90
CA ARG A 57 9.04 7.24 10.79
C ARG A 57 8.44 5.91 11.19
#